data_4c1173649eed05bdcc17f2ab9a0db83a
#
_entry.id   4c1173649eed05bdcc17f2ab9a0db83a
#
_cell.length_a   1.000
_cell.length_b   1.000
_cell.length_c   1.000
_cell.angle_alpha   90.00
_cell.angle_beta   90.00
_cell.angle_gamma   90.00
#
_symmetry.space_group_name_H-M   'P 1'
#
loop_
_entity.id
_entity.type
_entity.pdbx_description
1 polymer ?
#
loop_
_entity_poly.entity_id
_entity_poly.type
_entity_poly.pdbx_seq_one_letter_code
_entity_poly.pdbx_strand_id
1 'polypeptide(L)'
;NDVGGIAGVGVNVLNCLVENASVSNTVSGSNGNAAGICGTNKKYATNCIVRNTDISGIVGTSKAVAGINGNYQNNGTTKGCVVESTTIKGTKVQRISAINPATVSSNPGAPLADNWTYNVTLLDGNNEDVSSSAIDDAAGLDGGTVSQAQMTQSWYQSLGFDMNAWEWKDGKLTLKNVGYKRK
;
A
#
# COMPACT_ATOMS: atom_id res chain seq x y z
N ASN A 1 9.61 6.61 -13.97
CA ASN A 1 8.96 5.30 -14.22
C ASN A 1 8.49 4.73 -12.89
N ASP A 2 7.20 4.87 -12.62
CA ASP A 2 6.58 4.37 -11.40
C ASP A 2 6.07 2.93 -11.61
N VAL A 3 6.20 2.09 -10.59
CA VAL A 3 5.75 0.70 -10.60
C VAL A 3 4.76 0.47 -9.46
N GLY A 4 3.64 -0.12 -9.79
CA GLY A 4 2.63 -0.57 -8.82
C GLY A 4 2.10 -1.94 -9.18
N GLY A 5 1.72 -2.73 -8.20
CA GLY A 5 1.14 -4.06 -8.42
C GLY A 5 -0.17 -4.03 -9.22
N ILE A 6 -0.90 -2.91 -9.17
CA ILE A 6 -2.11 -2.66 -9.96
C ILE A 6 -1.84 -1.63 -11.06
N ALA A 7 -1.20 -0.51 -10.72
CA ALA A 7 -0.96 0.57 -11.67
C ALA A 7 0.37 1.29 -11.41
N GLY A 8 1.17 1.54 -12.45
CA GLY A 8 2.32 2.44 -12.37
C GLY A 8 1.86 3.85 -12.01
N VAL A 9 0.81 4.34 -12.69
CA VAL A 9 0.10 5.59 -12.37
C VAL A 9 -1.40 5.31 -12.32
N GLY A 10 -1.99 5.48 -11.14
CA GLY A 10 -3.41 5.24 -10.89
C GLY A 10 -4.20 6.54 -10.73
N VAL A 11 -5.46 6.54 -11.14
CA VAL A 11 -6.41 7.65 -10.91
C VAL A 11 -7.38 7.31 -9.81
N ASN A 12 -8.21 6.28 -10.00
CA ASN A 12 -9.11 5.75 -8.99
C ASN A 12 -8.85 4.26 -8.88
N VAL A 13 -8.33 3.82 -7.74
CA VAL A 13 -8.05 2.41 -7.46
C VAL A 13 -8.86 2.01 -6.23
N LEU A 14 -9.86 1.18 -6.46
CA LEU A 14 -10.83 0.80 -5.44
C LEU A 14 -10.94 -0.72 -5.38
N ASN A 15 -11.06 -1.28 -4.18
CA ASN A 15 -11.32 -2.70 -3.98
C ASN A 15 -10.33 -3.60 -4.73
N CYS A 16 -9.03 -3.34 -4.56
CA CYS A 16 -7.99 -4.11 -5.22
C CYS A 16 -7.22 -4.98 -4.22
N LEU A 17 -6.83 -6.15 -4.66
CA LEU A 17 -5.98 -7.07 -3.89
C LEU A 17 -4.71 -7.38 -4.70
N VAL A 18 -3.56 -7.19 -4.05
CA VAL A 18 -2.27 -7.73 -4.51
C VAL A 18 -1.82 -8.73 -3.46
N GLU A 19 -1.70 -9.99 -3.86
CA GLU A 19 -1.38 -11.10 -2.95
C GLU A 19 -0.36 -12.03 -3.58
N ASN A 20 0.61 -12.48 -2.77
CA ASN A 20 1.64 -13.44 -3.18
C ASN A 20 2.43 -12.95 -4.40
N ALA A 21 2.84 -11.69 -4.39
CA ALA A 21 3.46 -11.02 -5.53
C ALA A 21 4.87 -10.50 -5.20
N SER A 22 5.61 -10.16 -6.24
CA SER A 22 6.82 -9.34 -6.15
C SER A 22 6.66 -8.11 -7.04
N VAL A 23 6.79 -6.93 -6.44
CA VAL A 23 6.70 -5.63 -7.12
C VAL A 23 8.03 -4.93 -7.02
N SER A 24 8.75 -4.81 -8.12
CA SER A 24 10.11 -4.25 -8.11
C SER A 24 10.28 -3.14 -9.14
N ASN A 25 10.88 -2.04 -8.71
CA ASN A 25 11.37 -1.00 -9.62
C ASN A 25 12.89 -1.07 -9.71
N THR A 26 13.39 -1.52 -10.84
CA THR A 26 14.84 -1.70 -11.11
C THR A 26 15.42 -0.64 -12.04
N VAL A 27 14.65 0.37 -12.44
CA VAL A 27 15.10 1.39 -13.40
C VAL A 27 16.03 2.39 -12.73
N SER A 28 17.31 2.38 -13.13
CA SER A 28 18.30 3.34 -12.66
C SER A 28 18.10 4.74 -13.28
N GLY A 29 18.39 5.78 -12.53
CA GLY A 29 18.60 7.14 -13.06
C GLY A 29 17.41 8.08 -13.13
N SER A 30 16.19 7.67 -12.94
CA SER A 30 15.02 8.57 -12.96
C SER A 30 14.13 8.45 -11.71
N ASN A 31 13.25 9.41 -11.51
CA ASN A 31 12.28 9.42 -10.41
C ASN A 31 11.25 8.31 -10.60
N GLY A 32 11.51 7.14 -10.04
CA GLY A 32 10.59 6.01 -10.11
C GLY A 32 10.29 5.47 -8.72
N ASN A 33 9.02 5.46 -8.35
CA ASN A 33 8.54 4.93 -7.08
C ASN A 33 8.10 3.49 -7.25
N ALA A 34 8.07 2.73 -6.16
CA ALA A 34 7.48 1.40 -6.14
C ALA A 34 6.43 1.30 -5.04
N ALA A 35 5.32 0.63 -5.33
CA ALA A 35 4.30 0.37 -4.32
C ALA A 35 3.48 -0.88 -4.64
N GLY A 36 2.84 -1.44 -3.61
CA GLY A 36 2.00 -2.61 -3.77
C GLY A 36 0.77 -2.35 -4.65
N ILE A 37 0.19 -1.15 -4.61
CA ILE A 37 -0.99 -0.79 -5.41
C ILE A 37 -0.61 0.19 -6.52
N CYS A 38 -0.21 1.42 -6.20
CA CYS A 38 0.10 2.46 -7.18
C CYS A 38 1.50 3.01 -6.98
N GLY A 39 2.35 3.00 -8.00
CA GLY A 39 3.63 3.70 -8.00
C GLY A 39 3.44 5.21 -7.81
N THR A 40 2.48 5.80 -8.51
CA THR A 40 1.97 7.17 -8.28
C THR A 40 0.45 7.19 -8.32
N ASN A 41 -0.18 7.76 -7.28
CA ASN A 41 -1.62 7.94 -7.21
C ASN A 41 -2.02 9.39 -7.54
N LYS A 42 -3.00 9.56 -8.43
CA LYS A 42 -3.51 10.88 -8.84
C LYS A 42 -4.81 11.28 -8.17
N LYS A 43 -5.57 10.32 -7.60
CA LYS A 43 -6.83 10.61 -6.90
C LYS A 43 -7.07 9.71 -5.69
N TYR A 44 -7.57 8.49 -5.86
CA TYR A 44 -8.02 7.64 -4.77
C TYR A 44 -7.38 6.26 -4.82
N ALA A 45 -6.87 5.79 -3.66
CA ALA A 45 -6.66 4.38 -3.37
C ALA A 45 -7.50 4.05 -2.13
N THR A 46 -8.55 3.25 -2.30
CA THR A 46 -9.52 2.99 -1.23
C THR A 46 -9.85 1.51 -1.13
N ASN A 47 -9.90 0.99 0.09
CA ASN A 47 -10.27 -0.39 0.37
C ASN A 47 -9.43 -1.39 -0.44
N CYS A 48 -8.13 -1.16 -0.48
CA CYS A 48 -7.16 -2.03 -1.16
C CYS A 48 -6.37 -2.83 -0.13
N ILE A 49 -6.02 -4.07 -0.48
CA ILE A 49 -5.19 -4.94 0.36
C ILE A 49 -3.92 -5.30 -0.41
N VAL A 50 -2.80 -5.24 0.29
CA VAL A 50 -1.51 -5.83 -0.14
C VAL A 50 -1.12 -6.86 0.90
N ARG A 51 -0.89 -8.11 0.45
CA ARG A 51 -0.65 -9.23 1.34
C ARG A 51 0.43 -10.17 0.80
N ASN A 52 1.30 -10.68 1.70
CA ASN A 52 2.34 -11.65 1.34
C ASN A 52 3.12 -11.20 0.09
N THR A 53 3.54 -9.94 0.05
CA THR A 53 4.12 -9.32 -1.14
C THR A 53 5.47 -8.74 -0.81
N ASP A 54 6.45 -8.93 -1.69
CA ASP A 54 7.74 -8.25 -1.61
C ASP A 54 7.73 -7.02 -2.51
N ILE A 55 7.95 -5.84 -1.94
CA ILE A 55 7.97 -4.57 -2.65
C ILE A 55 9.38 -3.99 -2.56
N SER A 56 10.02 -3.70 -3.68
CA SER A 56 11.37 -3.17 -3.67
C SER A 56 11.60 -2.03 -4.67
N GLY A 57 12.43 -1.09 -4.24
CA GLY A 57 12.94 -0.01 -5.07
C GLY A 57 14.46 -0.02 -5.16
N ILE A 58 15.01 0.77 -6.08
CA ILE A 58 16.46 0.90 -6.22
C ILE A 58 17.04 1.64 -5.02
N VAL A 59 18.10 1.08 -4.46
CA VAL A 59 18.89 1.65 -3.38
C VAL A 59 19.72 2.84 -3.88
N GLY A 60 19.96 3.81 -3.00
CA GLY A 60 20.84 4.96 -3.29
C GLY A 60 20.17 6.10 -4.08
N THR A 61 18.85 6.07 -4.22
CA THR A 61 18.08 7.14 -4.87
C THR A 61 17.10 7.79 -3.90
N SER A 62 16.59 8.97 -4.22
CA SER A 62 15.51 9.63 -3.46
C SER A 62 14.13 8.98 -3.64
N LYS A 63 14.09 7.81 -4.24
CA LYS A 63 12.88 7.09 -4.62
C LYS A 63 12.18 6.49 -3.41
N ALA A 64 10.86 6.56 -3.46
CA ALA A 64 10.02 6.14 -2.37
C ALA A 64 9.43 4.75 -2.66
N VAL A 65 9.36 3.92 -1.63
CA VAL A 65 8.79 2.57 -1.67
C VAL A 65 7.77 2.44 -0.56
N ALA A 66 6.56 1.99 -0.90
CA ALA A 66 5.49 1.87 0.10
C ALA A 66 4.54 0.70 -0.18
N GLY A 67 3.76 0.33 0.84
CA GLY A 67 2.78 -0.74 0.71
C GLY A 67 1.65 -0.42 -0.27
N ILE A 68 1.11 0.80 -0.24
CA ILE A 68 -0.04 1.20 -1.07
C ILE A 68 0.38 2.19 -2.15
N ASN A 69 0.96 3.34 -1.80
CA ASN A 69 1.28 4.41 -2.76
C ASN A 69 2.73 4.88 -2.61
N GLY A 70 3.50 4.84 -3.70
CA GLY A 70 4.88 5.35 -3.75
C GLY A 70 4.95 6.87 -3.83
N ASN A 71 3.97 7.53 -4.46
CA ASN A 71 3.90 8.98 -4.61
C ASN A 71 2.46 9.45 -4.81
N TYR A 72 2.21 10.73 -4.56
CA TYR A 72 0.96 11.41 -4.90
C TYR A 72 1.18 12.51 -5.92
N GLN A 73 0.23 12.61 -6.85
CA GLN A 73 0.07 13.76 -7.73
C GLN A 73 -1.37 14.26 -7.62
N ASN A 74 -1.54 15.58 -7.60
CA ASN A 74 -2.85 16.21 -7.44
C ASN A 74 -3.54 15.78 -6.12
N ASN A 75 -4.83 15.77 -6.05
CA ASN A 75 -5.64 15.55 -4.86
C ASN A 75 -5.79 14.08 -4.46
N GLY A 76 -4.69 13.31 -4.41
CA GLY A 76 -4.75 11.89 -4.09
C GLY A 76 -5.04 11.60 -2.61
N THR A 77 -5.88 10.61 -2.32
CA THR A 77 -6.12 10.10 -0.97
C THR A 77 -5.84 8.60 -0.88
N THR A 78 -5.49 8.11 0.31
CA THR A 78 -5.45 6.68 0.62
C THR A 78 -6.27 6.44 1.88
N LYS A 79 -7.31 5.63 1.75
CA LYS A 79 -8.24 5.40 2.85
C LYS A 79 -8.70 3.95 2.93
N GLY A 80 -8.80 3.43 4.18
CA GLY A 80 -9.29 2.09 4.43
C GLY A 80 -8.44 1.00 3.79
N CYS A 81 -7.15 1.24 3.58
CA CYS A 81 -6.24 0.28 2.98
C CYS A 81 -5.50 -0.54 4.03
N VAL A 82 -5.16 -1.77 3.70
CA VAL A 82 -4.48 -2.69 4.61
C VAL A 82 -3.26 -3.31 3.96
N VAL A 83 -2.15 -3.34 4.69
CA VAL A 83 -0.92 -4.01 4.28
C VAL A 83 -0.59 -5.10 5.29
N GLU A 84 -0.47 -6.35 4.82
CA GLU A 84 -0.34 -7.53 5.66
C GLU A 84 0.86 -8.38 5.24
N SER A 85 1.66 -8.84 6.19
CA SER A 85 2.73 -9.84 5.97
C SER A 85 3.58 -9.51 4.73
N THR A 86 3.98 -8.24 4.62
CA THR A 86 4.62 -7.69 3.42
C THR A 86 6.00 -7.17 3.78
N THR A 87 6.99 -7.44 2.91
CA THR A 87 8.33 -6.86 3.02
C THR A 87 8.44 -5.66 2.08
N ILE A 88 8.90 -4.52 2.58
CA ILE A 88 9.10 -3.29 1.81
C ILE A 88 10.55 -2.86 1.93
N LYS A 89 11.26 -2.78 0.80
CA LYS A 89 12.70 -2.52 0.76
C LYS A 89 13.06 -1.33 -0.12
N GLY A 90 13.89 -0.43 0.39
CA GLY A 90 14.40 0.71 -0.39
C GLY A 90 15.10 1.77 0.46
N THR A 91 15.54 2.86 -0.16
CA THR A 91 16.20 3.97 0.55
C THR A 91 15.22 4.77 1.41
N LYS A 92 13.98 4.94 0.95
CA LYS A 92 12.88 5.57 1.69
C LYS A 92 11.71 4.60 1.69
N VAL A 93 11.43 4.02 2.83
CA VAL A 93 10.39 3.01 2.99
C VAL A 93 9.31 3.47 3.97
N GLN A 94 8.05 3.16 3.65
CA GLN A 94 6.90 3.42 4.51
C GLN A 94 5.88 2.29 4.33
N ARG A 95 5.11 2.00 5.39
CA ARG A 95 4.16 0.87 5.34
C ARG A 95 2.95 1.14 4.44
N ILE A 96 2.46 2.38 4.36
CA ILE A 96 1.26 2.74 3.58
C ILE A 96 1.61 3.66 2.42
N SER A 97 2.16 4.84 2.69
CA SER A 97 2.45 5.83 1.66
C SER A 97 3.79 6.50 1.89
N ALA A 98 4.61 6.55 0.87
CA ALA A 98 5.95 7.10 0.98
C ALA A 98 6.00 8.63 0.97
N ILE A 99 4.93 9.31 0.62
CA ILE A 99 4.82 10.77 0.63
C ILE A 99 3.48 11.16 1.27
N ASN A 100 3.54 12.09 2.22
CA ASN A 100 2.33 12.66 2.82
C ASN A 100 1.62 13.59 1.80
N PRO A 101 0.38 13.29 1.41
CA PRO A 101 -0.35 14.12 0.46
C PRO A 101 -0.58 15.54 0.97
N ALA A 102 -0.66 15.79 2.28
CA ALA A 102 -0.80 17.11 2.85
C ALA A 102 0.41 18.03 2.63
N THR A 103 1.59 17.47 2.32
CA THR A 103 2.82 18.24 2.03
C THR A 103 3.00 18.55 0.55
N VAL A 104 2.18 17.99 -0.33
CA VAL A 104 2.18 18.32 -1.75
C VAL A 104 1.43 19.64 -1.93
N SER A 105 2.14 20.69 -2.32
CA SER A 105 1.65 22.08 -2.34
C SER A 105 0.37 22.33 -3.16
N SER A 106 -0.06 21.39 -3.96
CA SER A 106 -1.29 21.46 -4.76
C SER A 106 -2.54 20.92 -4.06
N ASN A 107 -2.40 20.32 -2.87
CA ASN A 107 -3.57 19.81 -2.15
C ASN A 107 -3.33 19.66 -0.62
N PRO A 108 -3.52 20.75 0.15
CA PRO A 108 -3.32 20.71 1.60
C PRO A 108 -4.37 19.89 2.39
N GLY A 109 -5.22 19.11 1.73
CA GLY A 109 -6.36 18.48 2.38
C GLY A 109 -6.68 17.04 1.97
N ALA A 110 -5.79 16.33 1.28
CA ALA A 110 -6.05 14.93 0.96
C ALA A 110 -5.57 14.01 2.11
N PRO A 111 -6.46 13.49 2.94
CA PRO A 111 -6.07 12.73 4.12
C PRO A 111 -5.64 11.30 3.75
N LEU A 112 -4.58 10.87 4.41
CA LEU A 112 -4.43 9.47 4.76
C LEU A 112 -5.43 9.21 5.90
N ALA A 113 -6.23 8.15 5.82
CA ALA A 113 -7.19 7.85 6.87
C ALA A 113 -7.50 6.36 6.94
N ASP A 114 -7.67 5.85 8.14
CA ASP A 114 -8.12 4.48 8.40
C ASP A 114 -7.25 3.41 7.69
N ASN A 115 -5.95 3.66 7.55
CA ASN A 115 -5.01 2.72 6.95
C ASN A 115 -4.33 1.89 8.03
N TRP A 116 -4.17 0.59 7.81
CA TRP A 116 -3.72 -0.34 8.82
C TRP A 116 -2.68 -1.31 8.30
N THR A 117 -1.84 -1.80 9.21
CA THR A 117 -0.77 -2.73 8.89
C THR A 117 -0.69 -3.87 9.90
N TYR A 118 -0.36 -5.06 9.41
CA TYR A 118 -0.09 -6.24 10.20
C TYR A 118 1.17 -6.95 9.70
N ASN A 119 2.12 -7.20 10.59
CA ASN A 119 3.33 -7.97 10.27
C ASN A 119 4.06 -7.47 9.01
N VAL A 120 4.31 -6.15 8.94
CA VAL A 120 5.05 -5.53 7.84
C VAL A 120 6.50 -5.29 8.24
N THR A 121 7.42 -5.76 7.41
CA THR A 121 8.86 -5.54 7.58
C THR A 121 9.33 -4.44 6.65
N LEU A 122 10.02 -3.44 7.20
CA LEU A 122 10.70 -2.38 6.45
C LEU A 122 12.19 -2.66 6.43
N LEU A 123 12.79 -2.76 5.25
CA LEU A 123 14.22 -2.92 5.06
C LEU A 123 14.78 -1.68 4.36
N ASP A 124 15.87 -1.16 4.89
CA ASP A 124 16.61 -0.09 4.23
C ASP A 124 17.40 -0.58 3.01
N GLY A 125 18.16 0.33 2.41
CA GLY A 125 19.00 0.00 1.26
C GLY A 125 20.11 -1.03 1.53
N ASN A 126 20.49 -1.25 2.79
CA ASN A 126 21.52 -2.20 3.21
C ASN A 126 20.94 -3.55 3.66
N ASN A 127 19.63 -3.74 3.57
CA ASN A 127 18.84 -4.85 4.13
C ASN A 127 18.77 -4.86 5.68
N GLU A 128 18.99 -3.73 6.32
CA GLU A 128 18.80 -3.60 7.76
C GLU A 128 17.32 -3.38 8.06
N ASP A 129 16.82 -4.05 9.10
CA ASP A 129 15.43 -3.88 9.55
C ASP A 129 15.26 -2.53 10.24
N VAL A 130 14.46 -1.67 9.62
CA VAL A 130 14.10 -0.34 10.11
C VAL A 130 12.62 -0.24 10.53
N SER A 131 11.95 -1.36 10.72
CA SER A 131 10.52 -1.41 11.07
C SER A 131 10.20 -0.68 12.38
N SER A 132 11.15 -0.60 13.31
CA SER A 132 11.00 0.13 14.58
C SER A 132 10.87 1.65 14.40
N SER A 133 11.26 2.20 13.25
CA SER A 133 11.10 3.63 12.93
C SER A 133 9.68 3.98 12.46
N ALA A 134 8.83 3.00 12.18
CA ALA A 134 7.47 3.21 11.72
C ALA A 134 6.59 3.83 12.83
N ILE A 135 5.76 4.79 12.45
CA ILE A 135 4.85 5.50 13.36
C ILE A 135 3.46 4.86 13.31
N ASP A 136 2.97 4.45 14.47
CA ASP A 136 1.64 3.84 14.62
C ASP A 136 0.54 4.92 14.58
N ASP A 137 0.08 5.26 13.37
CA ASP A 137 -0.94 6.27 13.14
C ASP A 137 -1.76 5.91 11.89
N ALA A 138 -3.03 5.56 12.05
CA ALA A 138 -3.94 5.18 10.96
C ALA A 138 -4.15 6.29 9.91
N ALA A 139 -3.83 7.54 10.24
CA ALA A 139 -3.82 8.68 9.34
C ALA A 139 -2.38 9.08 8.90
N GLY A 140 -1.39 8.32 9.31
CA GLY A 140 0.03 8.55 9.00
C GLY A 140 0.53 7.77 7.78
N LEU A 141 1.80 8.01 7.47
CA LEU A 141 2.49 7.35 6.35
C LEU A 141 2.64 5.85 6.54
N ASP A 142 2.72 5.42 7.80
CA ASP A 142 2.91 4.02 8.16
C ASP A 142 1.61 3.28 8.49
N GLY A 143 0.51 4.01 8.67
CA GLY A 143 -0.75 3.42 9.11
C GLY A 143 -0.75 2.95 10.56
N GLY A 144 -1.92 2.64 11.09
CA GLY A 144 -2.06 2.04 12.41
C GLY A 144 -1.65 0.56 12.39
N THR A 145 -1.23 0.05 13.54
CA THR A 145 -0.92 -1.36 13.71
C THR A 145 -2.15 -2.11 14.22
N VAL A 146 -2.44 -3.25 13.61
CA VAL A 146 -3.53 -4.13 14.00
C VAL A 146 -2.99 -5.53 14.29
N SER A 147 -3.59 -6.25 15.23
CA SER A 147 -3.27 -7.65 15.47
C SER A 147 -4.09 -8.57 14.57
N GLN A 148 -3.58 -9.76 14.28
CA GLN A 148 -4.32 -10.76 13.50
C GLN A 148 -5.70 -11.10 14.12
N ALA A 149 -5.82 -11.13 15.43
CA ALA A 149 -7.08 -11.42 16.12
C ALA A 149 -8.15 -10.32 15.91
N GLN A 150 -7.73 -9.09 15.67
CA GLN A 150 -8.63 -7.96 15.38
C GLN A 150 -9.10 -7.95 13.92
N MET A 151 -8.35 -8.56 13.00
CA MET A 151 -8.63 -8.60 11.56
C MET A 151 -9.75 -9.58 11.24
N THR A 152 -10.97 -9.23 11.62
CA THR A 152 -12.19 -10.01 11.38
C THR A 152 -12.99 -9.43 10.22
N GLN A 153 -13.96 -10.18 9.68
CA GLN A 153 -14.84 -9.66 8.64
C GLN A 153 -15.52 -8.33 9.06
N SER A 154 -16.01 -8.25 10.30
CA SER A 154 -16.67 -7.03 10.82
C SER A 154 -15.70 -5.86 10.93
N TRP A 155 -14.44 -6.11 11.26
CA TRP A 155 -13.42 -5.07 11.28
C TRP A 155 -13.18 -4.50 9.88
N TYR A 156 -13.01 -5.34 8.85
CA TYR A 156 -12.88 -4.87 7.47
C TYR A 156 -14.13 -4.10 6.99
N GLN A 157 -15.34 -4.56 7.37
CA GLN A 157 -16.57 -3.83 7.08
C GLN A 157 -16.57 -2.43 7.72
N SER A 158 -16.05 -2.28 8.94
CA SER A 158 -15.94 -0.97 9.60
C SER A 158 -14.98 -0.01 8.87
N LEU A 159 -14.00 -0.53 8.12
CA LEU A 159 -13.13 0.25 7.24
C LEU A 159 -13.78 0.60 5.89
N GLY A 160 -14.99 0.10 5.63
CA GLY A 160 -15.74 0.36 4.40
C GLY A 160 -15.56 -0.66 3.29
N PHE A 161 -14.98 -1.83 3.57
CA PHE A 161 -14.93 -2.93 2.58
C PHE A 161 -16.33 -3.44 2.28
N ASP A 162 -16.75 -3.35 1.01
CA ASP A 162 -18.06 -3.79 0.57
C ASP A 162 -18.10 -5.30 0.35
N MET A 163 -18.90 -6.01 1.14
CA MET A 163 -19.06 -7.45 1.03
C MET A 163 -19.76 -7.91 -0.27
N ASN A 164 -20.21 -7.02 -1.12
CA ASN A 164 -20.61 -7.37 -2.50
C ASN A 164 -19.38 -7.65 -3.39
N ALA A 165 -18.27 -6.94 -3.17
CA ALA A 165 -17.00 -7.15 -3.88
C ALA A 165 -16.08 -8.11 -3.14
N TRP A 166 -16.17 -8.20 -1.82
CA TRP A 166 -15.29 -8.97 -0.97
C TRP A 166 -16.02 -10.12 -0.28
N GLU A 167 -15.30 -11.16 0.08
CA GLU A 167 -15.78 -12.28 0.88
C GLU A 167 -14.78 -12.67 1.96
N TRP A 168 -15.30 -13.15 3.10
CA TRP A 168 -14.49 -13.76 4.14
C TRP A 168 -14.33 -15.26 3.86
N LYS A 169 -13.11 -15.68 3.59
CA LYS A 169 -12.81 -17.05 3.23
C LYS A 169 -11.48 -17.49 3.85
N ASP A 170 -11.46 -18.68 4.43
CA ASP A 170 -10.26 -19.30 5.01
C ASP A 170 -9.54 -18.37 6.01
N GLY A 171 -10.31 -17.64 6.86
CA GLY A 171 -9.77 -16.74 7.87
C GLY A 171 -9.22 -15.41 7.36
N LYS A 172 -9.49 -15.04 6.12
CA LYS A 172 -9.04 -13.78 5.50
C LYS A 172 -10.06 -13.16 4.57
N LEU A 173 -9.94 -11.84 4.37
CA LEU A 173 -10.74 -11.14 3.37
C LEU A 173 -10.13 -11.33 1.98
N THR A 174 -10.94 -11.69 0.98
CA THR A 174 -10.51 -11.86 -0.41
C THR A 174 -11.55 -11.31 -1.38
N LEU A 175 -11.16 -11.03 -2.62
CA LEU A 175 -12.10 -10.58 -3.64
C LEU A 175 -12.97 -11.76 -4.10
N LYS A 176 -14.27 -11.49 -4.31
CA LYS A 176 -15.19 -12.44 -4.92
C LYS A 176 -14.85 -12.66 -6.40
N ASN A 177 -15.07 -13.87 -6.87
CA ASN A 177 -14.96 -14.25 -8.28
C ASN A 177 -13.57 -13.99 -8.92
N VAL A 178 -12.51 -13.94 -8.12
CA VAL A 178 -11.16 -13.91 -8.65
C VAL A 178 -10.79 -15.30 -9.14
N GLY A 179 -11.06 -15.57 -10.39
CA GLY A 179 -10.74 -16.84 -11.06
C GLY A 179 -11.16 -16.79 -12.51
N TYR A 180 -10.22 -16.60 -13.43
CA TYR A 180 -10.49 -16.83 -14.84
C TYR A 180 -10.78 -18.33 -15.05
N LYS A 181 -12.05 -18.69 -15.21
CA LYS A 181 -12.36 -19.93 -15.91
C LYS A 181 -12.03 -19.68 -17.39
N ARG A 182 -10.86 -20.15 -17.83
CA ARG A 182 -10.62 -20.31 -19.27
C ARG A 182 -11.71 -21.25 -19.76
N LYS A 183 -12.59 -20.77 -20.64
CA LYS A 183 -13.47 -21.61 -21.44
C LYS A 183 -12.62 -22.33 -22.48
#